data_3d72bc0994fa11b1f06b57d440d56172
#
_entry.id   3d72bc0994fa11b1f06b57d440d56172
#
_cell.length_a   1.000
_cell.length_b   1.000
_cell.length_c   1.000
_cell.angle_alpha   90.00
_cell.angle_beta   90.00
_cell.angle_gamma   90.00
#
_symmetry.space_group_name_H-M   'P 1'
#
loop_
_entity.id
_entity.type
_entity.pdbx_description
1 polymer ?
#
loop_
_entity_poly.entity_id
_entity_poly.type
_entity_poly.pdbx_seq_one_letter_code
_entity_poly.pdbx_strand_id
1 'polypeptide(L)'
;MNSNTKAYLRGLATEFGESSNAIRVELNRLEEAGMLESSSEGNKKYFTANTKHPLFGEVHNILMKHIGFDQVIERVINRLGDVDQVFVTGDLSRGLNSDIIDLLIIGNINKSYLIDLIEKAEEFISKKIRYITYSRDEALNIDWESFKTQPLLLWADES
;
A
#
# COMPACT_ATOMS: atom_id res chain seq x y z
N MET A 1 -2.18 3.92 2.94
CA MET A 1 -3.22 4.82 2.41
C MET A 1 -4.28 3.96 1.74
N ASN A 2 -5.54 4.03 2.19
CA ASN A 2 -6.60 3.17 1.67
C ASN A 2 -7.17 3.81 0.40
N SER A 3 -6.95 3.21 -0.77
CA SER A 3 -7.48 3.68 -2.06
C SER A 3 -9.01 3.73 -2.13
N ASN A 4 -9.69 3.05 -1.20
CA ASN A 4 -11.16 3.05 -1.09
C ASN A 4 -11.69 4.16 -0.18
N THR A 5 -10.84 5.05 0.33
CA THR A 5 -11.28 6.18 1.15
C THR A 5 -12.16 7.10 0.33
N LYS A 6 -13.40 7.28 0.76
CA LYS A 6 -14.32 8.27 0.17
C LYS A 6 -14.12 9.59 0.88
N ALA A 7 -13.88 10.65 0.13
CA ALA A 7 -13.77 12.00 0.64
C ALA A 7 -14.85 12.90 0.02
N TYR A 8 -15.31 13.91 0.73
CA TYR A 8 -16.24 14.90 0.22
C TYR A 8 -15.71 16.32 0.43
N LEU A 9 -16.16 17.25 -0.41
CA LEU A 9 -15.63 18.60 -0.52
C LEU A 9 -15.43 19.33 0.82
N ARG A 10 -16.45 19.36 1.67
CA ARG A 10 -16.36 20.09 2.96
C ARG A 10 -15.42 19.42 3.94
N GLY A 11 -15.34 18.07 3.93
CA GLY A 11 -14.41 17.31 4.75
C GLY A 11 -12.97 17.69 4.41
N LEU A 12 -12.63 17.66 3.12
CA LEU A 12 -11.31 18.03 2.63
C LEU A 12 -10.96 19.50 2.90
N ALA A 13 -11.92 20.42 2.69
CA ALA A 13 -11.70 21.84 2.97
C ALA A 13 -11.36 22.07 4.45
N THR A 14 -12.02 21.36 5.36
CA THR A 14 -11.74 21.43 6.80
C THR A 14 -10.38 20.80 7.13
N GLU A 15 -10.09 19.64 6.57
CA GLU A 15 -8.84 18.90 6.83
C GLU A 15 -7.60 19.66 6.37
N PHE A 16 -7.67 20.29 5.17
CA PHE A 16 -6.55 21.04 4.61
C PHE A 16 -6.53 22.53 5.00
N GLY A 17 -7.55 23.02 5.70
CA GLY A 17 -7.65 24.43 6.06
C GLY A 17 -7.84 25.37 4.86
N GLU A 18 -8.36 24.84 3.73
CA GLU A 18 -8.52 25.53 2.47
C GLU A 18 -9.97 25.92 2.20
N SER A 19 -10.17 26.89 1.30
CA SER A 19 -11.53 27.28 0.91
C SER A 19 -12.22 26.14 0.13
N SER A 20 -13.52 25.96 0.35
CA SER A 20 -14.30 24.96 -0.39
C SER A 20 -14.25 25.19 -1.91
N ASN A 21 -14.04 26.42 -2.36
CA ASN A 21 -13.91 26.72 -3.79
C ASN A 21 -12.57 26.24 -4.37
N ALA A 22 -11.47 26.47 -3.65
CA ALA A 22 -10.16 25.97 -4.06
C ALA A 22 -10.16 24.44 -4.16
N ILE A 23 -10.63 23.75 -3.12
CA ILE A 23 -10.74 22.28 -3.14
C ILE A 23 -11.65 21.80 -4.28
N ARG A 24 -12.77 22.47 -4.55
CA ARG A 24 -13.67 22.10 -5.65
C ARG A 24 -12.98 22.16 -7.02
N VAL A 25 -12.22 23.20 -7.27
CA VAL A 25 -11.50 23.38 -8.53
C VAL A 25 -10.52 22.22 -8.74
N GLU A 26 -9.76 21.88 -7.71
CA GLU A 26 -8.77 20.80 -7.83
C GLU A 26 -9.42 19.42 -7.95
N LEU A 27 -10.49 19.14 -7.19
CA LEU A 27 -11.24 17.88 -7.33
C LEU A 27 -11.83 17.70 -8.72
N ASN A 28 -12.38 18.77 -9.31
CA ASN A 28 -12.92 18.71 -10.68
C ASN A 28 -11.81 18.46 -11.70
N ARG A 29 -10.65 19.11 -11.56
CA ARG A 29 -9.49 18.86 -12.44
C ARG A 29 -9.02 17.41 -12.38
N LEU A 30 -8.93 16.85 -11.17
CA LEU A 30 -8.51 15.46 -10.98
C LEU A 30 -9.58 14.47 -11.51
N GLU A 31 -10.87 14.79 -11.39
CA GLU A 31 -11.96 14.02 -11.96
C GLU A 31 -11.93 14.07 -13.50
N GLU A 32 -11.78 15.26 -14.09
CA GLU A 32 -11.64 15.44 -15.55
C GLU A 32 -10.41 14.71 -16.11
N ALA A 33 -9.32 14.70 -15.36
CA ALA A 33 -8.13 13.91 -15.71
C ALA A 33 -8.30 12.39 -15.53
N GLY A 34 -9.45 11.93 -14.99
CA GLY A 34 -9.72 10.53 -14.72
C GLY A 34 -8.97 9.95 -13.52
N MET A 35 -8.29 10.77 -12.74
CA MET A 35 -7.55 10.33 -11.54
C MET A 35 -8.47 10.08 -10.33
N LEU A 36 -9.62 10.73 -10.31
CA LEU A 36 -10.68 10.51 -9.33
C LEU A 36 -11.95 10.04 -10.02
N GLU A 37 -12.68 9.20 -9.30
CA GLU A 37 -14.06 8.83 -9.61
C GLU A 37 -14.98 9.47 -8.59
N SER A 38 -16.19 9.89 -8.99
CA SER A 38 -17.17 10.45 -8.08
C SER A 38 -18.44 9.62 -8.00
N SER A 39 -19.04 9.63 -6.83
CA SER A 39 -20.36 9.04 -6.57
C SER A 39 -21.20 10.00 -5.74
N SER A 40 -22.52 9.98 -5.95
CA SER A 40 -23.45 10.79 -5.17
C SER A 40 -24.21 9.91 -4.17
N GLU A 41 -24.16 10.29 -2.90
CA GLU A 41 -24.93 9.64 -1.84
C GLU A 41 -25.75 10.73 -1.12
N GLY A 42 -27.05 10.73 -1.32
CA GLY A 42 -27.94 11.82 -0.87
C GLY A 42 -27.52 13.15 -1.50
N ASN A 43 -27.33 14.17 -0.66
CA ASN A 43 -26.92 15.52 -1.10
C ASN A 43 -25.40 15.73 -1.12
N LYS A 44 -24.60 14.66 -1.01
CA LYS A 44 -23.13 14.74 -0.99
C LYS A 44 -22.54 14.05 -2.19
N LYS A 45 -21.57 14.72 -2.83
CA LYS A 45 -20.70 14.12 -3.84
C LYS A 45 -19.43 13.66 -3.15
N TYR A 46 -19.13 12.36 -3.28
CA TYR A 46 -17.93 11.73 -2.77
C TYR A 46 -16.96 11.45 -3.90
N PHE A 47 -15.67 11.56 -3.60
CA PHE A 47 -14.58 11.30 -4.52
C PHE A 47 -13.73 10.14 -3.99
N THR A 48 -13.30 9.27 -4.88
CA THR A 48 -12.39 8.16 -4.62
C THR A 48 -11.29 8.15 -5.67
N ALA A 49 -10.11 7.64 -5.31
CA ALA A 49 -9.04 7.48 -6.29
C ALA A 49 -9.41 6.42 -7.34
N ASN A 50 -9.21 6.73 -8.61
CA ASN A 50 -9.35 5.79 -9.70
C ASN A 50 -8.11 4.88 -9.77
N THR A 51 -8.17 3.72 -9.14
CA THR A 51 -7.07 2.75 -9.09
C THR A 51 -6.74 2.13 -10.45
N LYS A 52 -7.60 2.31 -11.45
CA LYS A 52 -7.39 1.82 -12.83
C LYS A 52 -6.72 2.86 -13.72
N HIS A 53 -6.53 4.08 -13.21
CA HIS A 53 -5.84 5.13 -13.98
C HIS A 53 -4.38 4.72 -14.24
N PRO A 54 -3.85 4.89 -15.48
CA PRO A 54 -2.48 4.48 -15.81
C PRO A 54 -1.38 5.04 -14.90
N LEU A 55 -1.56 6.26 -14.39
CA LEU A 55 -0.60 6.92 -13.49
C LEU A 55 -0.87 6.67 -12.00
N PHE A 56 -1.85 5.84 -11.64
CA PHE A 56 -2.18 5.63 -10.22
C PHE A 56 -1.00 5.09 -9.43
N GLY A 57 -0.28 4.09 -9.97
CA GLY A 57 0.87 3.47 -9.33
C GLY A 57 1.99 4.48 -9.07
N GLU A 58 2.34 5.28 -10.05
CA GLU A 58 3.40 6.29 -9.97
C GLU A 58 3.06 7.37 -8.94
N VAL A 59 1.85 7.90 -8.98
CA VAL A 59 1.38 8.91 -8.01
C VAL A 59 1.34 8.33 -6.60
N HIS A 60 0.87 7.10 -6.45
CA HIS A 60 0.87 6.39 -5.17
C HIS A 60 2.30 6.26 -4.61
N ASN A 61 3.25 5.80 -5.42
CA ASN A 61 4.65 5.66 -5.03
C ASN A 61 5.29 7.00 -4.64
N ILE A 62 5.03 8.06 -5.40
CA ILE A 62 5.50 9.41 -5.06
C ILE A 62 4.97 9.87 -3.70
N LEU A 63 3.67 9.67 -3.44
CA LEU A 63 3.07 10.01 -2.16
C LEU A 63 3.66 9.19 -1.00
N MET A 64 3.87 7.90 -1.19
CA MET A 64 4.47 7.03 -0.17
C MET A 64 5.89 7.48 0.19
N LYS A 65 6.69 7.86 -0.81
CA LYS A 65 8.02 8.44 -0.58
C LYS A 65 7.95 9.79 0.15
N HIS A 66 7.03 10.65 -0.25
CA HIS A 66 6.87 11.98 0.34
C HIS A 66 6.52 11.93 1.83
N ILE A 67 5.67 11.02 2.26
CA ILE A 67 5.30 10.84 3.68
C ILE A 67 6.38 10.12 4.51
N GLY A 68 7.53 9.81 3.91
CA GLY A 68 8.65 9.17 4.60
C GLY A 68 8.40 7.70 4.96
N PHE A 69 7.48 7.03 4.27
CA PHE A 69 7.16 5.63 4.50
C PHE A 69 8.38 4.73 4.26
N ASP A 70 9.24 5.10 3.31
CA ASP A 70 10.51 4.40 3.04
C ASP A 70 11.40 4.35 4.28
N GLN A 71 11.51 5.46 5.05
CA GLN A 71 12.30 5.49 6.28
C GLN A 71 11.75 4.60 7.40
N VAL A 72 10.43 4.44 7.45
CA VAL A 72 9.78 3.52 8.39
C VAL A 72 10.06 2.09 7.98
N ILE A 73 9.93 1.78 6.69
CA ILE A 73 10.26 0.46 6.12
C ILE A 73 11.73 0.12 6.41
N GLU A 74 12.67 1.00 6.09
CA GLU A 74 14.09 0.77 6.35
C GLU A 74 14.38 0.46 7.82
N ARG A 75 13.80 1.20 8.77
CA ARG A 75 13.98 0.94 10.20
C ARG A 75 13.44 -0.43 10.62
N VAL A 76 12.35 -0.85 10.04
CA VAL A 76 11.74 -2.15 10.29
C VAL A 76 12.62 -3.25 9.70
N ILE A 77 13.03 -3.10 8.46
CA ILE A 77 13.85 -4.06 7.72
C ILE A 77 15.20 -4.26 8.42
N ASN A 78 15.89 -3.18 8.80
CA ASN A 78 17.18 -3.26 9.52
C ASN A 78 17.11 -4.04 10.86
N ARG A 79 15.93 -4.17 11.46
CA ARG A 79 15.72 -4.97 12.67
C ARG A 79 15.27 -6.41 12.37
N LEU A 80 14.76 -6.66 11.18
CA LEU A 80 14.34 -8.00 10.74
C LEU A 80 15.53 -8.93 10.43
N GLY A 81 16.74 -8.38 10.30
CA GLY A 81 17.94 -9.11 9.90
C GLY A 81 18.36 -8.74 8.48
N ASP A 82 19.06 -9.68 7.81
CA ASP A 82 19.51 -9.46 6.43
C ASP A 82 18.36 -9.79 5.48
N VAL A 83 17.46 -8.83 5.28
CA VAL A 83 16.36 -8.94 4.33
C VAL A 83 16.87 -8.55 2.95
N ASP A 84 16.62 -9.38 1.95
CA ASP A 84 16.98 -9.09 0.57
C ASP A 84 15.80 -8.53 -0.22
N GLN A 85 14.62 -9.14 -0.08
CA GLN A 85 13.43 -8.74 -0.80
C GLN A 85 12.17 -9.01 0.02
N VAL A 86 11.17 -8.15 -0.15
CA VAL A 86 9.83 -8.32 0.40
C VAL A 86 8.79 -8.14 -0.70
N PHE A 87 7.91 -9.10 -0.84
CA PHE A 87 6.81 -9.07 -1.79
C PHE A 87 5.47 -9.14 -1.06
N VAL A 88 4.46 -8.52 -1.65
CA VAL A 88 3.06 -8.83 -1.34
C VAL A 88 2.52 -9.80 -2.39
N THR A 89 1.73 -10.76 -1.94
CA THR A 89 1.09 -11.76 -2.81
C THR A 89 -0.44 -11.74 -2.62
N GLY A 90 -1.14 -12.59 -3.34
CA GLY A 90 -2.59 -12.71 -3.23
C GLY A 90 -3.35 -11.52 -3.80
N ASP A 91 -4.53 -11.21 -3.26
CA ASP A 91 -5.42 -10.19 -3.79
C ASP A 91 -4.83 -8.79 -3.74
N LEU A 92 -4.05 -8.48 -2.69
CA LEU A 92 -3.40 -7.17 -2.55
C LEU A 92 -2.35 -6.92 -3.63
N SER A 93 -1.64 -7.95 -4.13
CA SER A 93 -0.68 -7.78 -5.23
C SER A 93 -1.36 -7.35 -6.54
N ARG A 94 -2.68 -7.56 -6.65
CA ARG A 94 -3.54 -7.13 -7.77
C ARG A 94 -4.22 -5.79 -7.54
N GLY A 95 -3.95 -5.12 -6.39
CA GLY A 95 -4.63 -3.90 -5.99
C GLY A 95 -6.07 -4.12 -5.48
N LEU A 96 -6.48 -5.37 -5.24
CA LEU A 96 -7.78 -5.69 -4.68
C LEU A 96 -7.75 -5.56 -3.15
N ASN A 97 -8.87 -5.12 -2.57
CA ASN A 97 -8.97 -5.05 -1.11
C ASN A 97 -9.08 -6.48 -0.53
N SER A 98 -8.34 -6.74 0.53
CA SER A 98 -8.34 -8.00 1.25
C SER A 98 -8.19 -7.74 2.75
N ASP A 99 -8.84 -8.56 3.57
CA ASP A 99 -8.65 -8.55 5.03
C ASP A 99 -7.37 -9.30 5.45
N ILE A 100 -6.73 -9.95 4.50
CA ILE A 100 -5.48 -10.69 4.70
C ILE A 100 -4.39 -10.06 3.83
N ILE A 101 -3.24 -9.80 4.45
CA ILE A 101 -2.01 -9.38 3.79
C ILE A 101 -1.10 -10.59 3.71
N ASP A 102 -0.78 -11.04 2.51
CA ASP A 102 0.13 -12.14 2.27
C ASP A 102 1.51 -11.60 1.89
N LEU A 103 2.51 -11.87 2.72
CA LEU A 103 3.89 -11.44 2.51
C LEU A 103 4.79 -12.63 2.17
N LEU A 104 5.71 -12.41 1.24
CA LEU A 104 6.83 -13.29 0.96
C LEU A 104 8.11 -12.49 1.24
N ILE A 105 8.96 -13.01 2.12
CA ILE A 105 10.17 -12.33 2.58
C ILE A 105 11.36 -13.22 2.27
N ILE A 106 12.34 -12.69 1.57
CA ILE A 106 13.59 -13.38 1.21
C ILE A 106 14.73 -12.77 2.01
N GLY A 107 15.53 -13.64 2.65
CA GLY A 107 16.70 -13.24 3.41
C GLY A 107 16.90 -14.05 4.67
N ASN A 108 17.88 -13.64 5.48
CA ASN A 108 18.16 -14.25 6.77
C ASN A 108 17.39 -13.52 7.89
N ILE A 109 16.17 -13.98 8.15
CA ILE A 109 15.17 -13.24 8.93
C ILE A 109 15.23 -13.61 10.42
N ASN A 110 15.23 -12.60 11.29
CA ASN A 110 14.98 -12.77 12.71
C ASN A 110 13.47 -13.07 12.94
N LYS A 111 13.14 -14.36 12.99
CA LYS A 111 11.74 -14.84 13.09
C LYS A 111 11.03 -14.36 14.36
N SER A 112 11.73 -14.25 15.49
CA SER A 112 11.12 -13.78 16.74
C SER A 112 10.69 -12.32 16.60
N TYR A 113 11.55 -11.48 16.05
CA TYR A 113 11.23 -10.07 15.82
C TYR A 113 10.11 -9.90 14.76
N LEU A 114 10.11 -10.75 13.72
CA LEU A 114 9.05 -10.75 12.72
C LEU A 114 7.67 -11.04 13.32
N ILE A 115 7.57 -12.02 14.22
CA ILE A 115 6.32 -12.36 14.91
C ILE A 115 5.83 -11.17 15.73
N ASP A 116 6.69 -10.61 16.59
CA ASP A 116 6.35 -9.44 17.42
C ASP A 116 5.90 -8.23 16.57
N LEU A 117 6.55 -8.04 15.42
CA LEU A 117 6.21 -6.97 14.48
C LEU A 117 4.82 -7.18 13.87
N ILE A 118 4.53 -8.41 13.44
CA ILE A 118 3.25 -8.76 12.83
C ILE A 118 2.11 -8.59 13.82
N GLU A 119 2.26 -9.09 15.06
CA GLU A 119 1.24 -8.93 16.08
C GLU A 119 0.90 -7.46 16.32
N LYS A 120 1.92 -6.61 16.47
CA LYS A 120 1.74 -5.16 16.60
C LYS A 120 1.09 -4.53 15.37
N ALA A 121 1.52 -4.92 14.17
CA ALA A 121 0.95 -4.38 12.94
C ALA A 121 -0.54 -4.74 12.79
N GLU A 122 -0.92 -5.97 13.09
CA GLU A 122 -2.32 -6.42 13.04
C GLU A 122 -3.24 -5.63 13.97
N GLU A 123 -2.75 -5.20 15.14
CA GLU A 123 -3.50 -4.35 16.07
C GLU A 123 -3.83 -2.98 15.46
N PHE A 124 -2.90 -2.40 14.66
CA PHE A 124 -3.08 -1.08 14.07
C PHE A 124 -3.90 -1.09 12.78
N ILE A 125 -3.72 -2.12 11.94
CA ILE A 125 -4.30 -2.11 10.57
C ILE A 125 -5.64 -2.84 10.49
N SER A 126 -6.06 -3.54 11.57
CA SER A 126 -7.29 -4.37 11.60
C SER A 126 -7.35 -5.38 10.46
N LYS A 127 -6.21 -5.89 10.02
CA LYS A 127 -6.06 -6.93 9.00
C LYS A 127 -5.17 -8.03 9.53
N LYS A 128 -5.33 -9.25 8.98
CA LYS A 128 -4.44 -10.36 9.30
C LYS A 128 -3.26 -10.39 8.35
N ILE A 129 -2.07 -10.70 8.89
CA ILE A 129 -0.85 -10.82 8.11
C ILE A 129 -0.41 -12.28 8.11
N ARG A 130 -0.33 -12.87 6.92
CA ARG A 130 0.30 -14.17 6.71
C ARG A 130 1.64 -13.93 6.02
N TYR A 131 2.61 -14.75 6.32
CA TYR A 131 3.93 -14.63 5.71
C TYR A 131 4.57 -15.99 5.46
N ILE A 132 5.44 -16.00 4.47
CA ILE A 132 6.39 -17.06 4.21
C ILE A 132 7.78 -16.46 4.10
N THR A 133 8.77 -17.14 4.66
CA THR A 133 10.16 -16.69 4.58
C THR A 133 10.98 -17.73 3.83
N TYR A 134 11.85 -17.25 2.94
CA TYR A 134 12.85 -18.05 2.24
C TYR A 134 14.24 -17.49 2.54
N SER A 135 15.20 -18.38 2.78
CA SER A 135 16.61 -18.02 2.73
C SER A 135 17.03 -17.68 1.28
N ARG A 136 18.20 -17.08 1.10
CA ARG A 136 18.76 -16.81 -0.23
C ARG A 136 18.84 -18.04 -1.11
N ASP A 137 19.28 -19.15 -0.52
CA ASP A 137 19.46 -20.41 -1.25
C ASP A 137 18.11 -21.05 -1.63
N GLU A 138 17.13 -20.99 -0.74
CA GLU A 138 15.78 -21.46 -1.02
C GLU A 138 15.09 -20.60 -2.09
N ALA A 139 15.37 -19.31 -2.11
CA ALA A 139 14.77 -18.37 -3.06
C ALA A 139 15.19 -18.65 -4.52
N LEU A 140 16.35 -19.24 -4.74
CA LEU A 140 16.80 -19.65 -6.08
C LEU A 140 15.90 -20.74 -6.71
N ASN A 141 15.18 -21.49 -5.88
CA ASN A 141 14.31 -22.57 -6.30
C ASN A 141 12.82 -22.21 -6.21
N ILE A 142 12.48 -20.96 -5.98
CA ILE A 142 11.07 -20.52 -5.96
C ILE A 142 10.48 -20.68 -7.36
N ASP A 143 9.42 -21.46 -7.44
CA ASP A 143 8.58 -21.49 -8.63
C ASP A 143 7.63 -20.29 -8.64
N TRP A 144 8.05 -19.20 -9.28
CA TRP A 144 7.29 -17.96 -9.37
C TRP A 144 5.99 -18.13 -10.15
N GLU A 145 5.91 -19.12 -11.04
CA GLU A 145 4.70 -19.39 -11.84
C GLU A 145 3.62 -20.11 -11.03
N SER A 146 4.00 -20.76 -9.93
CA SER A 146 3.05 -21.43 -9.02
C SER A 146 2.18 -20.46 -8.23
N PHE A 147 2.56 -19.20 -8.14
CA PHE A 147 1.75 -18.21 -7.45
C PHE A 147 0.49 -17.90 -8.27
N LYS A 148 -0.68 -18.01 -7.64
CA LYS A 148 -1.98 -17.70 -8.27
C LYS A 148 -2.07 -16.26 -8.81
N THR A 149 -1.29 -15.37 -8.22
CA THR A 149 -1.17 -13.96 -8.60
C THR A 149 0.30 -13.60 -8.64
N GLN A 150 0.69 -12.76 -9.60
CA GLN A 150 2.07 -12.29 -9.68
C GLN A 150 2.45 -11.54 -8.38
N PRO A 151 3.50 -11.94 -7.67
CA PRO A 151 4.00 -11.24 -6.50
C PRO A 151 4.42 -9.81 -6.87
N LEU A 152 4.01 -8.84 -6.05
CA LEU A 152 4.39 -7.44 -6.20
C LEU A 152 5.55 -7.13 -5.27
N LEU A 153 6.68 -6.70 -5.81
CA LEU A 153 7.84 -6.29 -5.03
C LEU A 153 7.50 -5.02 -4.24
N LEU A 154 7.61 -5.09 -2.92
CA LEU A 154 7.44 -3.95 -2.02
C LEU A 154 8.76 -3.29 -1.67
N TRP A 155 9.79 -4.10 -1.49
CA TRP A 155 11.11 -3.64 -1.09
C TRP A 155 12.20 -4.60 -1.55
N ALA A 156 13.36 -4.06 -1.91
CA ALA A 156 14.58 -4.80 -2.19
C ALA A 156 15.78 -4.05 -1.64
N ASP A 157 16.77 -4.79 -1.14
CA ASP A 157 18.07 -4.22 -0.80
C ASP A 157 18.78 -3.79 -2.10
N GLU A 158 19.22 -2.56 -2.17
CA GLU A 158 19.95 -1.98 -3.32
C GLU A 158 21.48 -2.08 -3.17
N SER A 159 21.98 -2.83 -2.15
CA SER A 159 23.40 -2.98 -1.91
C SER A 159 24.10 -4.01 -2.78
#